data_5c7a846d476aae5201595380cd0b0f7f
#
_entry.id   5c7a846d476aae5201595380cd0b0f7f
#
_cell.length_a   1.000
_cell.length_b   1.000
_cell.length_c   1.000
_cell.angle_alpha   90.00
_cell.angle_beta   90.00
_cell.angle_gamma   90.00
#
_symmetry.space_group_name_H-M   'P 1'
#
loop_
_entity.id
_entity.type
_entity.pdbx_description
1 polymer ?
#
loop_
_entity_poly.entity_id
_entity_poly.type
_entity_poly.pdbx_seq_one_letter_code
_entity_poly.pdbx_strand_id
1 'polypeptide(L)'
;MSALSAHLIDEIKALPAHYPQPRSAVMPALDLAQEELGHLTPEAMSEVATALELDPGYVEGVATFYTLFHLQPIGKHRFYVCTNLSCSLRGSGDIVDHVKGAIGVKEAGQVTSDGLFSYEEVECLGACEFAPMMRLDHQYHYELTAEKIDALVAERRSPPTAVPARTSPLPSPPPGGGGSKPKRAPRTKKSG
;
A
#
# COMPACT_ATOMS: atom_id res chain seq x y z
N MET A 1 -14.81 -17.77 12.19
CA MET A 1 -15.40 -17.35 10.90
C MET A 1 -14.25 -16.83 10.09
N SER A 2 -14.17 -17.10 8.78
CA SER A 2 -13.09 -16.60 7.92
C SER A 2 -13.14 -15.08 7.85
N ALA A 3 -11.99 -14.42 7.94
CA ALA A 3 -11.87 -12.97 7.78
C ALA A 3 -11.96 -12.56 6.30
N LEU A 4 -11.41 -13.40 5.41
CA LEU A 4 -11.39 -13.17 3.97
C LEU A 4 -12.51 -13.94 3.26
N SER A 5 -12.99 -13.41 2.13
CA SER A 5 -13.96 -14.10 1.30
C SER A 5 -13.36 -15.34 0.63
N ALA A 6 -14.21 -16.35 0.34
CA ALA A 6 -13.75 -17.56 -0.34
C ALA A 6 -13.14 -17.26 -1.71
N HIS A 7 -13.73 -16.31 -2.45
CA HIS A 7 -13.22 -15.87 -3.75
C HIS A 7 -11.78 -15.31 -3.64
N LEU A 8 -11.53 -14.48 -2.63
CA LEU A 8 -10.21 -13.89 -2.41
C LEU A 8 -9.18 -14.95 -2.02
N ILE A 9 -9.56 -15.90 -1.18
CA ILE A 9 -8.68 -17.02 -0.82
C ILE A 9 -8.26 -17.82 -2.06
N ASP A 10 -9.17 -18.07 -3.00
CA ASP A 10 -8.86 -18.78 -4.25
C ASP A 10 -7.93 -17.94 -5.17
N GLU A 11 -8.14 -16.62 -5.22
CA GLU A 11 -7.26 -15.70 -5.94
C GLU A 11 -5.85 -15.70 -5.33
N ILE A 12 -5.73 -15.61 -4.01
CA ILE A 12 -4.44 -15.65 -3.29
C ILE A 12 -3.71 -16.97 -3.57
N LYS A 13 -4.39 -18.11 -3.57
CA LYS A 13 -3.80 -19.42 -3.89
C LYS A 13 -3.25 -19.50 -5.32
N ALA A 14 -3.80 -18.73 -6.25
CA ALA A 14 -3.34 -18.69 -7.64
C ALA A 14 -2.09 -17.80 -7.84
N LEU A 15 -1.84 -16.82 -6.95
CA LEU A 15 -0.72 -15.87 -7.09
C LEU A 15 0.66 -16.52 -7.24
N PRO A 16 1.03 -17.58 -6.49
CA PRO A 16 2.36 -18.17 -6.60
C PRO A 16 2.74 -18.62 -8.01
N ALA A 17 1.78 -18.97 -8.86
CA ALA A 17 2.02 -19.35 -10.24
C ALA A 17 2.68 -18.24 -11.09
N HIS A 18 2.57 -16.98 -10.67
CA HIS A 18 3.14 -15.83 -11.36
C HIS A 18 4.57 -15.48 -10.90
N TYR A 19 5.11 -16.19 -9.91
CA TYR A 19 6.40 -15.85 -9.30
C TYR A 19 7.37 -17.06 -9.29
N PRO A 20 8.68 -16.82 -9.38
CA PRO A 20 9.68 -17.89 -9.27
C PRO A 20 9.68 -18.64 -7.94
N GLN A 21 9.18 -17.98 -6.88
CA GLN A 21 9.11 -18.57 -5.53
C GLN A 21 7.77 -18.17 -4.90
N PRO A 22 7.06 -19.09 -4.21
CA PRO A 22 5.76 -18.80 -3.59
C PRO A 22 5.79 -17.61 -2.62
N ARG A 23 6.85 -17.47 -1.85
CA ARG A 23 7.01 -16.33 -0.90
C ARG A 23 7.02 -14.96 -1.57
N SER A 24 7.31 -14.87 -2.86
CA SER A 24 7.24 -13.60 -3.60
C SER A 24 5.80 -13.12 -3.81
N ALA A 25 4.82 -13.98 -3.61
CA ALA A 25 3.40 -13.66 -3.68
C ALA A 25 2.85 -13.00 -2.39
N VAL A 26 3.63 -12.91 -1.30
CA VAL A 26 3.15 -12.42 -0.01
C VAL A 26 2.66 -10.96 -0.10
N MET A 27 3.45 -10.07 -0.72
CA MET A 27 3.06 -8.67 -0.81
C MET A 27 1.75 -8.46 -1.60
N PRO A 28 1.60 -8.98 -2.82
CA PRO A 28 0.33 -8.87 -3.53
C PRO A 28 -0.84 -9.56 -2.82
N ALA A 29 -0.61 -10.66 -2.10
CA ALA A 29 -1.65 -11.32 -1.31
C ALA A 29 -2.12 -10.45 -0.13
N LEU A 30 -1.19 -9.82 0.58
CA LEU A 30 -1.50 -8.87 1.65
C LEU A 30 -2.21 -7.61 1.12
N ASP A 31 -1.81 -7.13 -0.06
CA ASP A 31 -2.47 -6.00 -0.72
C ASP A 31 -3.93 -6.30 -1.04
N LEU A 32 -4.21 -7.47 -1.62
CA LEU A 32 -5.57 -7.94 -1.88
C LEU A 32 -6.40 -8.07 -0.60
N ALA A 33 -5.82 -8.65 0.45
CA ALA A 33 -6.49 -8.79 1.75
C ALA A 33 -6.79 -7.42 2.37
N GLN A 34 -5.85 -6.47 2.27
CA GLN A 34 -6.05 -5.10 2.75
C GLN A 34 -7.10 -4.33 1.94
N GLU A 35 -7.17 -4.55 0.62
CA GLU A 35 -8.22 -3.93 -0.21
C GLU A 35 -9.62 -4.42 0.17
N GLU A 36 -9.79 -5.70 0.50
CA GLU A 36 -11.07 -6.25 0.91
C GLU A 36 -11.49 -5.76 2.30
N LEU A 37 -10.57 -5.74 3.26
CA LEU A 37 -10.88 -5.45 4.67
C LEU A 37 -10.67 -3.98 5.07
N GLY A 38 -9.93 -3.21 4.26
CA GLY A 38 -9.48 -1.85 4.59
C GLY A 38 -8.21 -1.80 5.45
N HIS A 39 -7.92 -2.84 6.24
CA HIS A 39 -6.68 -3.02 7.02
C HIS A 39 -6.44 -4.51 7.28
N LEU A 40 -5.23 -4.86 7.67
CA LEU A 40 -4.84 -6.25 7.92
C LEU A 40 -5.05 -6.61 9.39
N THR A 41 -5.94 -7.57 9.66
CA THR A 41 -6.08 -8.16 10.99
C THR A 41 -5.14 -9.36 11.16
N PRO A 42 -4.82 -9.78 12.40
CA PRO A 42 -4.03 -10.99 12.64
C PRO A 42 -4.64 -12.24 11.98
N GLU A 43 -5.96 -12.35 12.00
CA GLU A 43 -6.71 -13.45 11.38
C GLU A 43 -6.52 -13.44 9.86
N ALA A 44 -6.65 -12.27 9.21
CA ALA A 44 -6.45 -12.13 7.77
C ALA A 44 -5.01 -12.50 7.35
N MET A 45 -4.00 -12.05 8.10
CA MET A 45 -2.60 -12.41 7.84
C MET A 45 -2.36 -13.92 7.99
N SER A 46 -2.99 -14.56 8.96
CA SER A 46 -2.92 -16.03 9.16
C SER A 46 -3.60 -16.78 8.00
N GLU A 47 -4.72 -16.28 7.49
CA GLU A 47 -5.40 -16.86 6.33
C GLU A 47 -4.58 -16.71 5.04
N VAL A 48 -3.94 -15.55 4.83
CA VAL A 48 -2.98 -15.35 3.73
C VAL A 48 -1.82 -16.34 3.83
N ALA A 49 -1.24 -16.51 5.02
CA ALA A 49 -0.17 -17.47 5.24
C ALA A 49 -0.59 -18.90 4.90
N THR A 50 -1.78 -19.29 5.36
CA THR A 50 -2.36 -20.62 5.07
C THR A 50 -2.59 -20.82 3.57
N ALA A 51 -3.14 -19.81 2.88
CA ALA A 51 -3.42 -19.88 1.45
C ALA A 51 -2.15 -19.98 0.59
N LEU A 52 -1.04 -19.38 1.04
CA LEU A 52 0.26 -19.42 0.37
C LEU A 52 1.17 -20.58 0.84
N GLU A 53 0.72 -21.39 1.81
CA GLU A 53 1.51 -22.47 2.45
C GLU A 53 2.83 -21.93 3.07
N LEU A 54 2.76 -20.76 3.73
CA LEU A 54 3.88 -20.08 4.36
C LEU A 54 3.72 -20.03 5.88
N ASP A 55 4.85 -19.80 6.56
CA ASP A 55 4.85 -19.56 8.01
C ASP A 55 4.12 -18.25 8.35
N PRO A 56 3.16 -18.26 9.30
CA PRO A 56 2.40 -17.06 9.69
C PRO A 56 3.30 -15.92 10.19
N GLY A 57 4.36 -16.23 10.94
CA GLY A 57 5.30 -15.22 11.42
C GLY A 57 6.09 -14.55 10.29
N TYR A 58 6.32 -15.26 9.18
CA TYR A 58 6.93 -14.66 7.99
C TYR A 58 5.97 -13.65 7.33
N VAL A 59 4.70 -13.99 7.18
CA VAL A 59 3.68 -13.11 6.58
C VAL A 59 3.44 -11.88 7.45
N GLU A 60 3.32 -12.06 8.77
CA GLU A 60 3.22 -10.96 9.74
C GLU A 60 4.47 -10.07 9.71
N GLY A 61 5.66 -10.66 9.63
CA GLY A 61 6.92 -9.92 9.50
C GLY A 61 6.97 -9.04 8.24
N VAL A 62 6.42 -9.50 7.12
CA VAL A 62 6.29 -8.68 5.90
C VAL A 62 5.27 -7.57 6.10
N ALA A 63 4.11 -7.88 6.66
CA ALA A 63 3.04 -6.89 6.90
C ALA A 63 3.48 -5.77 7.86
N THR A 64 4.24 -6.10 8.89
CA THR A 64 4.74 -5.11 9.87
C THR A 64 5.95 -4.33 9.37
N PHE A 65 6.73 -4.87 8.45
CA PHE A 65 7.92 -4.20 7.91
C PHE A 65 7.56 -3.10 6.90
N TYR A 66 6.58 -3.34 6.03
CA TYR A 66 6.23 -2.40 4.97
C TYR A 66 5.12 -1.44 5.40
N THR A 67 5.41 -0.14 5.40
CA THR A 67 4.47 0.93 5.82
C THR A 67 3.24 1.08 4.93
N LEU A 68 3.21 0.44 3.77
CA LEU A 68 2.03 0.40 2.89
C LEU A 68 0.91 -0.48 3.45
N PHE A 69 1.23 -1.36 4.41
CA PHE A 69 0.25 -2.21 5.07
C PHE A 69 -0.21 -1.59 6.38
N HIS A 70 -1.50 -1.55 6.58
CA HIS A 70 -2.15 -0.95 7.74
C HIS A 70 -2.69 -2.03 8.67
N LEU A 71 -2.16 -2.07 9.90
CA LEU A 71 -2.57 -3.03 10.94
C LEU A 71 -3.70 -2.47 11.82
N GLN A 72 -4.10 -1.23 11.59
CA GLN A 72 -5.20 -0.56 12.26
C GLN A 72 -6.19 0.00 11.23
N PRO A 73 -7.44 0.20 11.61
CA PRO A 73 -8.42 0.84 10.73
C PRO A 73 -7.92 2.19 10.21
N ILE A 74 -8.16 2.45 8.93
CA ILE A 74 -7.76 3.67 8.22
C ILE A 74 -8.96 4.28 7.52
N GLY A 75 -8.87 5.55 7.16
CA GLY A 75 -9.91 6.22 6.39
C GLY A 75 -10.08 5.62 5.00
N LYS A 76 -11.31 5.67 4.48
CA LYS A 76 -11.63 5.24 3.13
C LYS A 76 -10.78 5.95 2.07
N HIS A 77 -10.51 7.24 2.29
CA HIS A 77 -9.64 8.08 1.48
C HIS A 77 -8.42 8.49 2.30
N ARG A 78 -7.23 8.19 1.78
CA ARG A 78 -5.97 8.30 2.49
C ARG A 78 -5.08 9.34 1.85
N PHE A 79 -4.75 10.39 2.59
CA PHE A 79 -3.83 11.44 2.19
C PHE A 79 -2.41 11.08 2.65
N TYR A 80 -1.54 10.72 1.73
CA TYR A 80 -0.11 10.50 1.99
C TYR A 80 0.66 11.73 1.54
N VAL A 81 0.96 12.63 2.46
CA VAL A 81 1.64 13.90 2.17
C VAL A 81 3.14 13.70 2.25
N CYS A 82 3.84 13.98 1.16
CA CYS A 82 5.30 13.92 1.14
C CYS A 82 5.88 15.09 1.93
N THR A 83 6.68 14.80 2.96
CA THR A 83 7.36 15.79 3.80
C THR A 83 8.89 15.79 3.63
N ASN A 84 9.40 15.04 2.64
CA ASN A 84 10.83 14.95 2.38
C ASN A 84 11.38 16.26 1.78
N LEU A 85 12.70 16.37 1.68
CA LEU A 85 13.45 17.61 1.50
C LEU A 85 12.85 18.57 0.46
N SER A 86 12.61 18.12 -0.78
CA SER A 86 12.09 19.00 -1.83
C SER A 86 10.68 19.52 -1.52
N CYS A 87 9.81 18.68 -0.98
CA CYS A 87 8.47 19.08 -0.57
C CYS A 87 8.52 20.00 0.64
N SER A 88 9.39 19.73 1.63
CA SER A 88 9.60 20.58 2.79
C SER A 88 10.05 21.99 2.38
N LEU A 89 11.03 22.10 1.49
CA LEU A 89 11.50 23.40 0.95
C LEU A 89 10.43 24.14 0.16
N ARG A 90 9.41 23.45 -0.34
CA ARG A 90 8.29 24.00 -1.10
C ARG A 90 7.01 24.16 -0.28
N GLY A 91 7.11 24.09 1.06
CA GLY A 91 6.03 24.38 1.98
C GLY A 91 5.09 23.20 2.28
N SER A 92 5.60 21.94 2.26
CA SER A 92 4.76 20.80 2.62
C SER A 92 4.22 20.84 4.05
N GLY A 93 4.89 21.56 4.98
CA GLY A 93 4.38 21.77 6.32
C GLY A 93 3.02 22.50 6.33
N ASP A 94 2.91 23.58 5.57
CA ASP A 94 1.65 24.33 5.43
C ASP A 94 0.56 23.43 4.78
N ILE A 95 0.96 22.58 3.82
CA ILE A 95 0.05 21.62 3.19
C ILE A 95 -0.47 20.58 4.21
N VAL A 96 0.41 20.04 5.07
CA VAL A 96 0.02 19.11 6.14
C VAL A 96 -0.96 19.76 7.09
N ASP A 97 -0.69 20.99 7.55
CA ASP A 97 -1.57 21.71 8.47
C ASP A 97 -2.93 22.02 7.81
N HIS A 98 -2.91 22.36 6.52
CA HIS A 98 -4.15 22.58 5.78
C HIS A 98 -4.96 21.28 5.61
N VAL A 99 -4.34 20.16 5.27
CA VAL A 99 -5.00 18.85 5.19
C VAL A 99 -5.65 18.49 6.52
N LYS A 100 -4.91 18.62 7.66
CA LYS A 100 -5.46 18.38 9.00
C LYS A 100 -6.72 19.19 9.26
N GLY A 101 -6.69 20.50 8.94
CA GLY A 101 -7.82 21.39 9.11
C GLY A 101 -9.00 21.03 8.21
N ALA A 102 -8.75 20.73 6.93
CA ALA A 102 -9.78 20.44 5.93
C ALA A 102 -10.55 19.14 6.20
N ILE A 103 -9.84 18.09 6.70
CA ILE A 103 -10.49 16.82 7.03
C ILE A 103 -10.92 16.72 8.51
N GLY A 104 -10.41 17.58 9.40
CA GLY A 104 -10.82 17.65 10.80
C GLY A 104 -10.11 16.63 11.71
N VAL A 105 -8.84 16.32 11.44
CA VAL A 105 -7.99 15.47 12.29
C VAL A 105 -6.84 16.26 12.89
N LYS A 106 -6.23 15.74 13.96
CA LYS A 106 -5.13 16.41 14.67
C LYS A 106 -3.79 15.72 14.44
N GLU A 107 -3.79 14.40 14.36
CA GLU A 107 -2.59 13.58 14.34
C GLU A 107 -2.57 12.64 13.13
N ALA A 108 -1.38 12.30 12.67
CA ALA A 108 -1.18 11.30 11.63
C ALA A 108 -1.77 9.95 12.05
N GLY A 109 -2.37 9.22 11.10
CA GLY A 109 -3.04 7.95 11.36
C GLY A 109 -4.43 8.07 11.99
N GLN A 110 -4.84 9.26 12.46
CA GLN A 110 -6.19 9.46 12.98
C GLN A 110 -7.22 9.36 11.85
N VAL A 111 -8.28 8.59 12.09
CA VAL A 111 -9.43 8.48 11.17
C VAL A 111 -10.51 9.47 11.58
N THR A 112 -11.13 10.14 10.61
CA THR A 112 -12.29 11.01 10.87
C THR A 112 -13.47 10.23 11.44
N SER A 113 -14.33 10.89 12.22
CA SER A 113 -15.46 10.23 12.89
C SER A 113 -16.48 9.58 11.93
N ASP A 114 -16.52 10.05 10.68
CA ASP A 114 -17.33 9.47 9.61
C ASP A 114 -16.63 8.31 8.87
N GLY A 115 -15.38 7.97 9.26
CA GLY A 115 -14.58 6.91 8.63
C GLY A 115 -14.08 7.26 7.22
N LEU A 116 -14.30 8.48 6.74
CA LEU A 116 -14.00 8.83 5.34
C LEU A 116 -12.53 9.12 5.11
N PHE A 117 -11.86 9.83 6.02
CA PHE A 117 -10.51 10.34 5.80
C PHE A 117 -9.52 9.91 6.86
N SER A 118 -8.29 9.72 6.42
CA SER A 118 -7.09 9.72 7.26
C SER A 118 -5.93 10.37 6.51
N TYR A 119 -4.90 10.84 7.23
CA TYR A 119 -3.68 11.33 6.60
C TYR A 119 -2.45 10.75 7.28
N GLU A 120 -1.39 10.67 6.52
CA GLU A 120 -0.06 10.29 6.98
C GLU A 120 0.99 11.18 6.32
N GLU A 121 2.03 11.51 7.08
CA GLU A 121 3.24 12.10 6.55
C GLU A 121 4.16 10.98 6.06
N VAL A 122 4.60 11.07 4.81
CA VAL A 122 5.41 10.01 4.20
C VAL A 122 6.70 10.54 3.65
N GLU A 123 7.66 9.64 3.53
CA GLU A 123 8.92 9.89 2.86
C GLU A 123 8.72 10.13 1.36
N CYS A 124 9.82 10.38 0.64
CA CYS A 124 9.80 10.79 -0.74
C CYS A 124 9.01 9.84 -1.66
N LEU A 125 7.98 10.39 -2.30
CA LEU A 125 7.14 9.68 -3.28
C LEU A 125 7.73 9.68 -4.71
N GLY A 126 8.94 10.22 -4.90
CA GLY A 126 9.67 10.11 -6.16
C GLY A 126 9.31 11.15 -7.24
N ALA A 127 8.47 12.16 -6.94
CA ALA A 127 8.05 13.20 -7.89
C ALA A 127 8.51 14.62 -7.44
N CYS A 128 9.78 14.75 -7.06
CA CYS A 128 10.33 15.94 -6.43
C CYS A 128 10.27 17.21 -7.30
N GLU A 129 10.25 17.07 -8.62
CA GLU A 129 10.13 18.17 -9.58
C GLU A 129 8.76 18.88 -9.51
N PHE A 130 7.74 18.17 -9.00
CA PHE A 130 6.37 18.67 -8.86
C PHE A 130 5.98 18.97 -7.40
N ALA A 131 6.97 19.21 -6.54
CA ALA A 131 6.76 19.52 -5.13
C ALA A 131 5.99 20.85 -4.93
N PRO A 132 5.18 20.99 -3.86
CA PRO A 132 4.80 19.97 -2.90
C PRO A 132 3.78 18.99 -3.50
N MET A 133 3.85 17.72 -3.08
CA MET A 133 3.02 16.68 -3.66
C MET A 133 2.52 15.67 -2.62
N MET A 134 1.43 14.99 -2.94
CA MET A 134 0.87 13.90 -2.13
C MET A 134 0.33 12.79 -3.03
N ARG A 135 0.06 11.65 -2.40
CA ARG A 135 -0.78 10.60 -2.97
C ARG A 135 -2.12 10.60 -2.22
N LEU A 136 -3.23 10.69 -2.95
CA LEU A 136 -4.56 10.47 -2.41
C LEU A 136 -5.07 9.15 -2.99
N ASP A 137 -5.33 8.18 -2.12
CA ASP A 137 -5.62 6.81 -2.50
C ASP A 137 -4.48 6.24 -3.38
N HIS A 138 -4.74 6.00 -4.67
CA HIS A 138 -3.76 5.49 -5.64
C HIS A 138 -3.30 6.54 -6.67
N GLN A 139 -3.68 7.82 -6.49
CA GLN A 139 -3.36 8.89 -7.44
C GLN A 139 -2.40 9.92 -6.86
N TYR A 140 -1.43 10.36 -7.65
CA TYR A 140 -0.52 11.44 -7.31
C TYR A 140 -1.13 12.79 -7.66
N HIS A 141 -1.00 13.73 -6.74
CA HIS A 141 -1.42 15.12 -6.88
C HIS A 141 -0.20 16.02 -6.66
N TYR A 142 0.02 16.91 -7.60
CA TYR A 142 1.24 17.69 -7.73
C TYR A 142 0.99 19.18 -7.50
N GLU A 143 2.09 19.92 -7.16
CA GLU A 143 2.06 21.37 -7.00
C GLU A 143 0.87 21.79 -6.12
N LEU A 144 0.81 21.20 -4.92
CA LEU A 144 -0.32 21.34 -4.03
C LEU A 144 -0.48 22.77 -3.55
N THR A 145 -1.74 23.20 -3.47
CA THR A 145 -2.19 24.42 -2.83
C THR A 145 -3.39 24.12 -1.93
N ALA A 146 -3.72 25.04 -1.03
CA ALA A 146 -4.88 24.90 -0.17
C ALA A 146 -6.18 24.65 -0.95
N GLU A 147 -6.38 25.39 -2.05
CA GLU A 147 -7.56 25.28 -2.90
C GLU A 147 -7.66 23.90 -3.59
N LYS A 148 -6.52 23.34 -4.01
CA LYS A 148 -6.50 22.00 -4.59
C LYS A 148 -6.90 20.95 -3.56
N ILE A 149 -6.44 21.08 -2.31
CA ILE A 149 -6.79 20.17 -1.21
C ILE A 149 -8.27 20.27 -0.90
N ASP A 150 -8.80 21.50 -0.77
CA ASP A 150 -10.22 21.72 -0.49
C ASP A 150 -11.13 21.12 -1.58
N ALA A 151 -10.74 21.28 -2.85
CA ALA A 151 -11.44 20.66 -3.98
C ALA A 151 -11.44 19.13 -3.90
N LEU A 152 -10.29 18.51 -3.58
CA LEU A 152 -10.18 17.05 -3.43
C LEU A 152 -11.00 16.52 -2.25
N VAL A 153 -10.98 17.21 -1.12
CA VAL A 153 -11.79 16.85 0.06
C VAL A 153 -13.29 16.93 -0.29
N ALA A 154 -13.72 18.01 -0.96
CA ALA A 154 -15.11 18.19 -1.39
C ALA A 154 -15.55 17.08 -2.37
N GLU A 155 -14.69 16.74 -3.33
CA GLU A 155 -14.93 15.65 -4.29
C GLU A 155 -15.13 14.31 -3.58
N ARG A 156 -14.27 13.97 -2.61
CA ARG A 156 -14.32 12.70 -1.88
C ARG A 156 -15.43 12.62 -0.83
N ARG A 157 -15.96 13.75 -0.37
CA ARG A 157 -17.17 13.80 0.48
C ARG A 157 -18.46 13.60 -0.30
N SER A 158 -18.44 13.88 -1.61
CA SER A 158 -19.58 13.63 -2.47
C SER A 158 -19.83 12.13 -2.64
N PRO A 159 -21.10 11.65 -2.72
CA PRO A 159 -21.36 10.23 -2.93
C PRO A 159 -20.66 9.78 -4.22
N PRO A 160 -20.03 8.59 -4.22
CA PRO A 160 -19.18 8.15 -5.31
C PRO A 160 -19.97 8.08 -6.62
N THR A 161 -19.59 8.91 -7.58
CA THR A 161 -19.76 8.57 -8.98
C THR A 161 -18.86 7.35 -9.19
N ALA A 162 -19.43 6.20 -9.49
CA ALA A 162 -18.83 4.87 -9.52
C ALA A 162 -17.30 4.85 -9.58
N VAL A 163 -16.65 4.32 -8.54
CA VAL A 163 -15.21 4.04 -8.55
C VAL A 163 -14.97 3.07 -9.70
N PRO A 164 -14.13 3.38 -10.69
CA PRO A 164 -13.78 2.40 -11.70
C PRO A 164 -13.12 1.22 -10.97
N ALA A 165 -13.70 0.04 -11.15
CA ALA A 165 -13.10 -1.20 -10.70
C ALA A 165 -11.64 -1.23 -11.16
N ARG A 166 -10.77 -1.79 -10.33
CA ARG A 166 -9.34 -2.01 -10.61
C ARG A 166 -9.17 -2.51 -12.05
N THR A 167 -8.69 -1.66 -12.96
CA THR A 167 -8.57 -1.96 -14.39
C THR A 167 -7.18 -2.49 -14.78
N SER A 168 -6.31 -2.72 -13.80
CA SER A 168 -5.02 -3.34 -14.09
C SER A 168 -5.08 -4.84 -13.75
N PRO A 169 -5.25 -5.71 -14.75
CA PRO A 169 -4.91 -7.11 -14.56
C PRO A 169 -3.43 -7.16 -14.14
N LEU A 170 -3.10 -8.07 -13.21
CA LEU A 170 -1.72 -8.39 -12.90
C LEU A 170 -0.94 -8.52 -14.22
N PRO A 171 0.26 -7.93 -14.34
CA PRO A 171 1.06 -8.07 -15.55
C PRO A 171 1.23 -9.54 -15.85
N SER A 172 0.94 -9.94 -17.09
CA SER A 172 1.17 -11.32 -17.55
C SER A 172 2.61 -11.70 -17.24
N PRO A 173 2.89 -12.91 -16.71
CA PRO A 173 4.25 -13.35 -16.47
C PRO A 173 5.05 -13.21 -17.76
N PRO A 174 6.31 -12.77 -17.71
CA PRO A 174 7.15 -12.71 -18.89
C PRO A 174 7.17 -14.10 -19.53
N PRO A 175 7.14 -14.21 -20.88
CA PRO A 175 7.23 -15.49 -21.56
C PRO A 175 8.46 -16.22 -21.03
N GLY A 176 8.28 -17.47 -20.56
CA GLY A 176 9.27 -18.25 -19.84
C GLY A 176 10.62 -18.26 -20.54
N GLY A 177 11.49 -17.34 -20.12
CA GLY A 177 12.90 -17.43 -20.42
C GLY A 177 13.45 -18.60 -19.62
N GLY A 178 13.85 -19.67 -20.31
CA GLY A 178 14.51 -20.82 -19.72
C GLY A 178 15.77 -20.39 -18.95
N GLY A 179 15.57 -20.01 -17.68
CA GLY A 179 16.64 -19.62 -16.79
C GLY A 179 17.48 -20.83 -16.45
N SER A 180 18.63 -20.98 -17.10
CA SER A 180 19.67 -21.87 -16.65
C SER A 180 19.99 -21.53 -15.20
N LYS A 181 19.79 -22.52 -14.30
CA LYS A 181 20.16 -22.40 -12.88
C LYS A 181 21.61 -21.89 -12.79
N PRO A 182 21.89 -20.81 -12.03
CA PRO A 182 23.27 -20.36 -11.86
C PRO A 182 24.07 -21.50 -11.21
N LYS A 183 25.10 -21.94 -11.90
CA LYS A 183 26.06 -22.90 -11.36
C LYS A 183 26.72 -22.27 -10.13
N ARG A 184 26.47 -22.84 -8.96
CA ARG A 184 27.15 -22.47 -7.71
C ARG A 184 28.65 -22.60 -7.92
N ALA A 185 29.41 -21.55 -7.80
CA ALA A 185 30.86 -21.57 -7.79
C ALA A 185 31.37 -22.49 -6.64
N PRO A 186 32.38 -23.32 -6.84
CA PRO A 186 32.94 -24.19 -5.80
C PRO A 186 33.55 -23.32 -4.68
N ARG A 187 33.13 -23.59 -3.43
CA ARG A 187 33.75 -22.99 -2.23
C ARG A 187 35.21 -23.47 -2.17
N THR A 188 36.16 -22.57 -2.41
CA THR A 188 37.56 -22.81 -2.12
C THR A 188 37.74 -23.02 -0.60
N LYS A 189 38.17 -24.20 -0.19
CA LYS A 189 38.65 -24.45 1.18
C LYS A 189 39.93 -23.64 1.37
N LYS A 190 39.93 -22.66 2.27
CA LYS A 190 41.18 -22.14 2.81
C LYS A 190 41.78 -23.19 3.72
N SER A 191 42.88 -23.75 3.31
CA SER A 191 43.82 -24.44 4.19
C SER A 191 44.67 -23.41 4.91
N GLY A 192 44.68 -23.46 6.21
CA GLY A 192 45.59 -22.69 7.05
C GLY A 192 45.99 -23.56 8.17
#